data_a61705ea8d4593ef3f95ed5bd1be77e7
#
_entry.id   a61705ea8d4593ef3f95ed5bd1be77e7
#
_cell.length_a   1.000
_cell.length_b   1.000
_cell.length_c   1.000
_cell.angle_alpha   90.00
_cell.angle_beta   90.00
_cell.angle_gamma   90.00
#
_symmetry.space_group_name_H-M   'P 1'
#
loop_
_entity.id
_entity.type
_entity.pdbx_description
1 polymer ?
#
loop_
_entity_poly.entity_id
_entity_poly.type
_entity_poly.pdbx_seq_one_letter_code
_entity_poly.pdbx_strand_id
1 'polypeptide(L)'
;MVVGAAVETDAGDLAAAVVANQANLCWEFARMERRIAAWECLREDGDKGAYVSFVTTQEAERLAVRARRREAVRAGADLALERLVSRYGLSAAEEEVLVAALAFATSGGLRQALIRAQGNLLKS
;
A
#
# COMPACT_ATOMS: atom_id res chain seq x y z
N MET A 1 28.71 1.86 30.61
CA MET A 1 29.15 1.11 29.45
C MET A 1 28.25 1.34 28.26
N VAL A 2 28.81 1.86 27.20
CA VAL A 2 28.06 2.38 26.04
C VAL A 2 27.41 1.27 25.24
N VAL A 3 27.99 0.06 25.23
CA VAL A 3 27.52 -1.07 24.42
C VAL A 3 26.13 -1.56 24.82
N GLY A 4 25.83 -1.65 26.10
CA GLY A 4 24.52 -2.06 26.60
C GLY A 4 23.42 -1.06 26.27
N ALA A 5 23.71 0.25 26.46
CA ALA A 5 22.77 1.31 26.11
C ALA A 5 22.52 1.37 24.62
N ALA A 6 23.55 1.17 23.79
CA ALA A 6 23.40 1.14 22.31
C ALA A 6 22.52 -0.04 21.86
N VAL A 7 22.67 -1.21 22.45
CA VAL A 7 21.85 -2.39 22.14
C VAL A 7 20.39 -2.16 22.51
N GLU A 8 20.11 -1.55 23.66
CA GLU A 8 18.75 -1.23 24.09
C GLU A 8 18.10 -0.20 23.16
N THR A 9 18.84 0.83 22.77
CA THR A 9 18.37 1.85 21.83
C THR A 9 18.07 1.24 20.47
N ASP A 10 18.96 0.38 19.96
CA ASP A 10 18.77 -0.29 18.67
C ASP A 10 17.54 -1.21 18.68
N ALA A 11 17.31 -1.92 19.80
CA ALA A 11 16.12 -2.77 19.94
C ALA A 11 14.83 -1.94 19.96
N GLY A 12 14.83 -0.79 20.67
CA GLY A 12 13.71 0.13 20.70
C GLY A 12 13.44 0.75 19.33
N ASP A 13 14.50 1.17 18.64
CA ASP A 13 14.39 1.74 17.29
C ASP A 13 13.89 0.70 16.29
N LEU A 14 14.35 -0.54 16.40
CA LEU A 14 13.88 -1.64 15.54
C LEU A 14 12.41 -1.92 15.78
N ALA A 15 11.95 -1.98 17.01
CA ALA A 15 10.54 -2.18 17.34
C ALA A 15 9.66 -1.06 16.78
N ALA A 16 10.11 0.19 16.94
CA ALA A 16 9.40 1.36 16.37
C ALA A 16 9.35 1.29 14.86
N ALA A 17 10.45 0.89 14.19
CA ALA A 17 10.50 0.73 12.75
C ALA A 17 9.54 -0.36 12.26
N VAL A 18 9.45 -1.48 12.97
CA VAL A 18 8.51 -2.57 12.62
C VAL A 18 7.07 -2.07 12.71
N VAL A 19 6.71 -1.38 13.78
CA VAL A 19 5.35 -0.83 13.95
C VAL A 19 5.02 0.17 12.85
N ALA A 20 5.93 1.09 12.53
CA ALA A 20 5.73 2.09 11.49
C ALA A 20 5.55 1.44 10.11
N ASN A 21 6.34 0.42 9.79
CA ASN A 21 6.24 -0.30 8.52
C ASN A 21 4.93 -1.09 8.42
N GLN A 22 4.51 -1.74 9.50
CA GLN A 22 3.23 -2.43 9.54
C GLN A 22 2.06 -1.46 9.31
N ALA A 23 2.08 -0.30 9.96
CA ALA A 23 1.06 0.72 9.77
C ALA A 23 1.01 1.20 8.32
N ASN A 24 2.17 1.47 7.72
CA ASN A 24 2.27 1.87 6.32
C ASN A 24 1.68 0.82 5.38
N LEU A 25 2.02 -0.44 5.58
CA LEU A 25 1.49 -1.53 4.75
C LEU A 25 -0.02 -1.70 4.95
N CYS A 26 -0.54 -1.50 6.15
CA CYS A 26 -1.97 -1.51 6.40
C CYS A 26 -2.69 -0.42 5.59
N TRP A 27 -2.14 0.79 5.53
CA TRP A 27 -2.72 1.87 4.73
C TRP A 27 -2.75 1.50 3.24
N GLU A 28 -1.64 0.95 2.74
CA GLU A 28 -1.52 0.55 1.33
C GLU A 28 -2.48 -0.59 0.99
N PHE A 29 -2.55 -1.59 1.85
CA PHE A 29 -3.42 -2.75 1.61
C PHE A 29 -4.90 -2.39 1.72
N ALA A 30 -5.28 -1.56 2.66
CA ALA A 30 -6.65 -1.06 2.77
C ALA A 30 -7.05 -0.27 1.50
N ARG A 31 -6.14 0.54 0.98
CA ARG A 31 -6.33 1.25 -0.29
C ARG A 31 -6.55 0.27 -1.45
N MET A 32 -5.74 -0.78 -1.52
CA MET A 32 -5.87 -1.81 -2.56
C MET A 32 -7.20 -2.55 -2.47
N GLU A 33 -7.64 -2.90 -1.27
CA GLU A 33 -8.94 -3.53 -1.06
C GLU A 33 -10.08 -2.65 -1.57
N ARG A 34 -10.06 -1.36 -1.24
CA ARG A 34 -11.05 -0.39 -1.72
C ARG A 34 -11.03 -0.28 -3.24
N ARG A 35 -9.84 -0.30 -3.83
CA ARG A 35 -9.67 -0.25 -5.29
C ARG A 35 -10.30 -1.45 -5.96
N ILE A 36 -10.08 -2.65 -5.45
CA ILE A 36 -10.66 -3.87 -6.00
C ILE A 36 -12.18 -3.85 -5.88
N ALA A 37 -12.72 -3.46 -4.74
CA ALA A 37 -14.16 -3.37 -4.53
C ALA A 37 -14.81 -2.34 -5.46
N ALA A 38 -14.17 -1.18 -5.64
CA ALA A 38 -14.65 -0.14 -6.54
C ALA A 38 -14.61 -0.59 -7.99
N TRP A 39 -13.56 -1.33 -8.37
CA TRP A 39 -13.44 -1.88 -9.71
C TRP A 39 -14.53 -2.92 -10.03
N GLU A 40 -14.85 -3.77 -9.07
CA GLU A 40 -15.95 -4.74 -9.21
C GLU A 40 -17.29 -4.03 -9.44
N CYS A 41 -17.57 -2.98 -8.66
CA CYS A 41 -18.76 -2.14 -8.85
C CYS A 41 -18.78 -1.49 -10.24
N LEU A 42 -17.63 -0.98 -10.68
CA LEU A 42 -17.49 -0.35 -12.00
C LEU A 42 -17.80 -1.33 -13.13
N ARG A 43 -17.38 -2.57 -12.99
CA ARG A 43 -17.66 -3.62 -13.99
C ARG A 43 -19.16 -3.88 -14.13
N GLU A 44 -19.88 -3.84 -13.01
CA GLU A 44 -21.32 -4.10 -13.02
C GLU A 44 -22.11 -2.95 -13.64
N ASP A 45 -21.72 -1.72 -13.34
CA ASP A 45 -22.45 -0.50 -13.72
C ASP A 45 -21.80 0.32 -14.86
N GLY A 46 -20.73 -0.14 -15.42
CA GLY A 46 -19.73 0.52 -16.23
C GLY A 46 -20.14 1.53 -17.29
N ASP A 47 -20.48 2.75 -16.93
CA ASP A 47 -20.54 3.87 -17.88
C ASP A 47 -19.22 4.68 -17.85
N LYS A 48 -19.08 5.62 -18.78
CA LYS A 48 -17.90 6.49 -18.89
C LYS A 48 -17.71 7.38 -17.67
N GLY A 49 -18.80 7.91 -17.15
CA GLY A 49 -18.78 8.77 -15.95
C GLY A 49 -18.29 8.01 -14.73
N ALA A 50 -18.77 6.79 -14.55
CA ALA A 50 -18.33 5.92 -13.45
C ALA A 50 -16.85 5.58 -13.57
N TYR A 51 -16.36 5.34 -14.78
CA TYR A 51 -14.93 5.06 -15.02
C TYR A 51 -14.05 6.26 -14.66
N VAL A 52 -14.41 7.46 -15.10
CA VAL A 52 -13.67 8.69 -14.77
C VAL A 52 -13.67 8.93 -13.26
N SER A 53 -14.80 8.75 -12.62
CA SER A 53 -14.93 8.86 -11.16
C SER A 53 -14.04 7.88 -10.44
N PHE A 54 -13.99 6.63 -10.90
CA PHE A 54 -13.13 5.58 -10.36
C PHE A 54 -11.67 6.00 -10.44
N VAL A 55 -11.18 6.39 -11.62
CA VAL A 55 -9.78 6.78 -11.82
C VAL A 55 -9.41 7.96 -10.91
N THR A 56 -10.27 8.97 -10.85
CA THR A 56 -10.04 10.17 -10.03
C THR A 56 -9.98 9.81 -8.54
N THR A 57 -10.90 8.98 -8.06
CA THR A 57 -10.94 8.54 -6.66
C THR A 57 -9.70 7.73 -6.29
N GLN A 58 -9.29 6.80 -7.16
CA GLN A 58 -8.11 5.96 -6.90
C GLN A 58 -6.84 6.80 -6.84
N GLU A 59 -6.69 7.77 -7.72
CA GLU A 59 -5.54 8.68 -7.71
C GLU A 59 -5.52 9.54 -6.44
N ALA A 60 -6.66 10.07 -6.02
CA ALA A 60 -6.78 10.85 -4.80
C ALA A 60 -6.39 10.01 -3.56
N GLU A 61 -6.84 8.77 -3.48
CA GLU A 61 -6.49 7.85 -2.38
C GLU A 61 -5.00 7.53 -2.38
N ARG A 62 -4.43 7.27 -3.56
CA ARG A 62 -3.00 7.01 -3.70
C ARG A 62 -2.16 8.17 -3.17
N LEU A 63 -2.53 9.37 -3.56
CA LEU A 63 -1.83 10.59 -3.12
C LEU A 63 -1.99 10.83 -1.62
N ALA A 64 -3.17 10.54 -1.06
CA ALA A 64 -3.42 10.68 0.38
C ALA A 64 -2.54 9.73 1.19
N VAL A 65 -2.43 8.47 0.79
CA VAL A 65 -1.58 7.49 1.48
C VAL A 65 -0.10 7.87 1.32
N ARG A 66 0.30 8.32 0.14
CA ARG A 66 1.66 8.78 -0.10
C ARG A 66 2.02 9.98 0.80
N ALA A 67 1.09 10.91 0.98
CA ALA A 67 1.29 12.05 1.87
C ALA A 67 1.48 11.61 3.33
N ARG A 68 0.67 10.65 3.81
CA ARG A 68 0.81 10.07 5.15
C ARG A 68 2.18 9.40 5.30
N ARG A 69 2.61 8.68 4.31
CA ARG A 69 3.90 8.00 4.31
C ARG A 69 5.06 9.00 4.41
N ARG A 70 5.01 10.06 3.63
CA ARG A 70 6.02 11.14 3.66
C ARG A 70 6.03 11.87 5.01
N GLU A 71 4.87 12.09 5.58
CA GLU A 71 4.76 12.71 6.89
C GLU A 71 5.39 11.83 7.98
N ALA A 72 5.15 10.52 7.93
CA ALA A 72 5.79 9.57 8.84
C ALA A 72 7.31 9.60 8.72
N VAL A 73 7.85 9.68 7.51
CA VAL A 73 9.29 9.78 7.26
C VAL A 73 9.84 11.08 7.84
N ARG A 74 9.14 12.20 7.68
CA ARG A 74 9.55 13.49 8.28
C ARG A 74 9.57 13.43 9.79
N ALA A 75 8.68 12.64 10.40
CA ALA A 75 8.63 12.42 11.84
C ALA A 75 9.70 11.43 12.34
N GLY A 76 10.52 10.90 11.45
CA GLY A 76 11.65 10.02 11.78
C GLY A 76 11.42 8.54 11.52
N ALA A 77 10.29 8.15 10.95
CA ALA A 77 10.05 6.74 10.61
C ALA A 77 10.92 6.28 9.44
N ASP A 78 11.46 5.08 9.53
CA ASP A 78 12.23 4.45 8.46
C ASP A 78 11.33 3.45 7.74
N LEU A 79 10.69 3.88 6.67
CA LEU A 79 9.75 3.07 5.91
C LEU A 79 10.45 2.39 4.74
N ALA A 80 10.40 1.06 4.71
CA ALA A 80 11.06 0.25 3.69
C ALA A 80 10.54 0.59 2.28
N LEU A 81 9.24 0.82 2.13
CA LEU A 81 8.65 1.17 0.84
C LEU A 81 9.20 2.50 0.32
N GLU A 82 9.30 3.52 1.18
CA GLU A 82 9.90 4.82 0.79
C GLU A 82 11.35 4.68 0.39
N ARG A 83 12.11 3.86 1.09
CA ARG A 83 13.52 3.59 0.72
C ARG A 83 13.63 2.96 -0.65
N LEU A 84 12.79 1.97 -0.95
CA LEU A 84 12.79 1.31 -2.26
C LEU A 84 12.40 2.28 -3.37
N VAL A 85 11.35 3.05 -3.17
CA VAL A 85 10.89 4.05 -4.15
C VAL A 85 11.99 5.06 -4.43
N SER A 86 12.61 5.61 -3.39
CA SER A 86 13.68 6.61 -3.54
C SER A 86 14.94 6.03 -4.15
N ARG A 87 15.36 4.87 -3.67
CA ARG A 87 16.63 4.25 -4.10
C ARG A 87 16.62 3.85 -5.57
N TYR A 88 15.51 3.31 -6.04
CA TYR A 88 15.39 2.80 -7.42
C TYR A 88 14.65 3.74 -8.35
N GLY A 89 14.21 4.88 -7.86
CA GLY A 89 13.51 5.88 -8.66
C GLY A 89 12.22 5.33 -9.26
N LEU A 90 11.45 4.60 -8.48
CA LEU A 90 10.24 3.94 -8.98
C LEU A 90 9.19 4.96 -9.40
N SER A 91 8.59 4.74 -10.57
CA SER A 91 7.43 5.49 -11.03
C SER A 91 6.18 5.12 -10.21
N ALA A 92 5.12 5.91 -10.34
CA ALA A 92 3.85 5.62 -9.69
C ALA A 92 3.31 4.24 -10.08
N ALA A 93 3.41 3.86 -11.35
CA ALA A 93 2.97 2.55 -11.84
C ALA A 93 3.81 1.41 -11.25
N GLU A 94 5.13 1.58 -11.20
CA GLU A 94 6.05 0.59 -10.62
C GLU A 94 5.81 0.41 -9.13
N GLU A 95 5.56 1.50 -8.41
CA GLU A 95 5.21 1.48 -7.00
C GLU A 95 3.89 0.71 -6.76
N GLU A 96 2.88 0.93 -7.60
CA GLU A 96 1.60 0.21 -7.52
C GLU A 96 1.79 -1.29 -7.73
N VAL A 97 2.61 -1.67 -8.68
CA VAL A 97 2.93 -3.09 -8.94
C VAL A 97 3.63 -3.71 -7.73
N LEU A 98 4.58 -3.00 -7.14
CA LEU A 98 5.28 -3.47 -5.94
C LEU A 98 4.33 -3.66 -4.76
N VAL A 99 3.46 -2.69 -4.50
CA VAL A 99 2.47 -2.77 -3.42
C VAL A 99 1.50 -3.94 -3.66
N ALA A 100 1.02 -4.10 -4.89
CA ALA A 100 0.12 -5.19 -5.25
C ALA A 100 0.80 -6.56 -5.04
N ALA A 101 2.05 -6.69 -5.42
CA ALA A 101 2.82 -7.93 -5.23
C ALA A 101 3.01 -8.24 -3.74
N LEU A 102 3.35 -7.25 -2.93
CA LEU A 102 3.48 -7.40 -1.48
C LEU A 102 2.16 -7.80 -0.84
N ALA A 103 1.07 -7.16 -1.24
CA ALA A 103 -0.26 -7.44 -0.74
C ALA A 103 -0.69 -8.87 -1.08
N PHE A 104 -0.46 -9.30 -2.32
CA PHE A 104 -0.78 -10.66 -2.75
C PHE A 104 0.02 -11.71 -1.97
N ALA A 105 1.30 -11.43 -1.71
CA ALA A 105 2.18 -12.35 -1.01
C ALA A 105 1.88 -12.46 0.49
N THR A 106 1.41 -11.36 1.12
CA THR A 106 1.35 -11.26 2.59
C THR A 106 -0.06 -11.15 3.16
N SER A 107 -1.03 -10.67 2.38
CA SER A 107 -2.42 -10.49 2.84
C SER A 107 -3.34 -11.57 2.26
N GLY A 108 -3.76 -12.52 3.11
CA GLY A 108 -4.71 -13.56 2.70
C GLY A 108 -6.05 -12.99 2.22
N GLY A 109 -6.55 -11.96 2.89
CA GLY A 109 -7.81 -11.30 2.52
C GLY A 109 -7.73 -10.63 1.15
N LEU A 110 -6.63 -9.95 0.87
CA LEU A 110 -6.42 -9.28 -0.41
C LEU A 110 -6.21 -10.29 -1.54
N ARG A 111 -5.49 -11.38 -1.25
CA ARG A 111 -5.33 -12.49 -2.21
C ARG A 111 -6.66 -13.06 -2.61
N GLN A 112 -7.54 -13.32 -1.64
CA GLN A 112 -8.88 -13.84 -1.89
C GLN A 112 -9.72 -12.85 -2.72
N ALA A 113 -9.63 -11.55 -2.43
CA ALA A 113 -10.32 -10.52 -3.19
C ALA A 113 -9.86 -10.50 -4.66
N LEU A 114 -8.56 -10.61 -4.91
CA LEU A 114 -7.99 -10.66 -6.26
C LEU A 114 -8.46 -11.91 -7.01
N ILE A 115 -8.45 -13.06 -6.36
CA ILE A 115 -8.90 -14.32 -6.96
C ILE A 115 -10.38 -14.22 -7.35
N ARG A 116 -11.22 -13.65 -6.50
CA ARG A 116 -12.65 -13.45 -6.81
C ARG A 116 -12.85 -12.51 -7.99
N ALA A 117 -12.08 -11.42 -8.03
CA ALA A 117 -12.14 -10.46 -9.13
C ALA A 117 -11.77 -11.13 -10.47
N GLN A 118 -10.72 -11.95 -10.48
CA GLN A 118 -10.32 -12.71 -11.67
C GLN A 118 -11.39 -13.74 -12.08
N GLY A 119 -11.98 -14.42 -11.12
CA GLY A 119 -13.05 -15.38 -11.34
C GLY A 119 -14.28 -14.72 -12.00
N ASN A 120 -14.66 -13.55 -11.53
CA ASN A 120 -15.74 -12.76 -12.08
C ASN A 120 -15.44 -12.30 -13.53
N LEU A 121 -14.18 -11.98 -13.83
CA LEU A 121 -13.73 -11.67 -15.18
C LEU A 121 -13.93 -12.84 -16.13
N LEU A 122 -13.57 -14.04 -15.69
CA LEU A 122 -13.64 -15.25 -16.52
C LEU A 122 -15.08 -15.70 -16.75
N LYS A 123 -16.00 -15.36 -15.88
CA LYS A 123 -17.43 -15.69 -15.99
C LYS A 123 -18.20 -14.77 -16.92
N SER A 124 -17.67 -13.64 -17.24
CA SER A 124 -18.32 -12.70 -18.16
C SER A 124 -17.84 -12.92 -19.58
#